data_c7fbb7ebf0846dbe24b2d52ffb712f48
#
_entry.id   c7fbb7ebf0846dbe24b2d52ffb712f48
#
_cell.length_a   1.000
_cell.length_b   1.000
_cell.length_c   1.000
_cell.angle_alpha   90.00
_cell.angle_beta   90.00
_cell.angle_gamma   90.00
#
_symmetry.space_group_name_H-M   'P 1'
#
loop_
_entity.id
_entity.type
_entity.pdbx_description
1 polymer ?
#
loop_
_entity_poly.entity_id
_entity_poly.type
_entity_poly.pdbx_seq_one_letter_code
_entity_poly.pdbx_strand_id
1 'polypeptide(L)'
;MSEKTNHHKINYIEFHSTDIERTKKFYATVFGWTFVDYGPEYVSFQGAGIDGGFIKSEAHPQAGKGEPLVVLYSSDLAATEIAIRLEGGGVVVPTFEFPGGRRFHFSDGTGNVLGVWSE
;
A
#
# COMPACT_ATOMS: atom_id res chain seq x y z
N MET A 1 24.46 -3.38 -7.20
CA MET A 1 23.69 -3.20 -8.43
C MET A 1 23.59 -1.73 -8.79
N SER A 2 23.83 -1.42 -10.04
CA SER A 2 23.81 -0.03 -10.47
C SER A 2 22.37 0.43 -10.75
N GLU A 3 22.04 1.65 -10.30
CA GLU A 3 20.75 2.26 -10.66
C GLU A 3 20.67 2.62 -12.14
N LYS A 4 21.78 2.56 -12.84
CA LYS A 4 21.77 2.90 -14.28
C LYS A 4 20.89 1.99 -15.11
N THR A 5 20.70 0.73 -14.67
CA THR A 5 19.82 -0.21 -15.38
C THR A 5 18.36 0.12 -15.19
N ASN A 6 18.03 1.05 -14.26
CA ASN A 6 16.67 1.46 -13.98
C ASN A 6 16.32 2.80 -14.61
N HIS A 7 17.13 3.23 -15.58
CA HIS A 7 16.91 4.51 -16.25
C HIS A 7 15.48 4.60 -16.77
N HIS A 8 14.78 5.67 -16.38
CA HIS A 8 13.39 5.96 -16.77
C HIS A 8 12.35 4.99 -16.19
N LYS A 9 12.73 4.08 -15.31
CA LYS A 9 11.79 3.17 -14.65
C LYS A 9 11.31 3.76 -13.34
N ILE A 10 10.15 3.30 -12.88
CA ILE A 10 9.66 3.72 -11.57
C ILE A 10 10.61 3.14 -10.52
N ASN A 11 11.09 3.99 -9.61
CA ASN A 11 12.11 3.59 -8.64
C ASN A 11 11.61 3.69 -7.20
N TYR A 12 10.63 4.54 -6.92
CA TYR A 12 10.23 4.81 -5.55
C TYR A 12 8.79 5.28 -5.53
N ILE A 13 8.01 4.82 -4.56
CA ILE A 13 6.64 5.27 -4.37
C ILE A 13 6.51 5.85 -2.97
N GLU A 14 6.00 7.05 -2.86
CA GLU A 14 5.80 7.69 -1.56
C GLU A 14 4.31 7.89 -1.30
N PHE A 15 3.88 7.41 -0.14
CA PHE A 15 2.51 7.55 0.34
C PHE A 15 2.47 8.54 1.49
N HIS A 16 1.27 8.90 1.89
CA HIS A 16 1.03 9.70 3.10
C HIS A 16 0.46 8.79 4.18
N SER A 17 0.65 9.19 5.44
CA SER A 17 0.07 8.46 6.56
C SER A 17 -0.27 9.45 7.67
N THR A 18 -1.47 9.31 8.22
CA THR A 18 -1.85 10.10 9.36
C THR A 18 -1.31 9.53 10.67
N ASP A 19 -0.80 8.29 10.63
CA ASP A 19 -0.29 7.60 11.82
C ASP A 19 0.76 6.58 11.38
N ILE A 20 2.03 6.96 11.45
CA ILE A 20 3.13 6.15 10.94
C ILE A 20 3.22 4.79 11.66
N GLU A 21 3.06 4.76 12.99
CA GLU A 21 3.19 3.51 13.72
C GLU A 21 2.09 2.53 13.35
N ARG A 22 0.88 3.02 13.17
CA ARG A 22 -0.23 2.18 12.73
C ARG A 22 -0.02 1.67 11.32
N THR A 23 0.50 2.52 10.43
CA THR A 23 0.80 2.14 9.05
C THR A 23 1.85 1.03 9.01
N LYS A 24 2.93 1.16 9.79
CA LYS A 24 3.97 0.12 9.83
C LYS A 24 3.37 -1.21 10.27
N LYS A 25 2.59 -1.20 11.34
CA LYS A 25 2.00 -2.43 11.83
C LYS A 25 1.07 -3.07 10.81
N PHE A 26 0.26 -2.24 10.15
CA PHE A 26 -0.68 -2.72 9.16
C PHE A 26 0.04 -3.44 8.00
N TYR A 27 0.99 -2.75 7.36
CA TYR A 27 1.65 -3.32 6.18
C TYR A 27 2.61 -4.46 6.53
N ALA A 28 3.22 -4.43 7.72
CA ALA A 28 4.05 -5.54 8.16
C ALA A 28 3.21 -6.78 8.41
N THR A 29 2.08 -6.62 9.09
CA THR A 29 1.23 -7.76 9.48
C THR A 29 0.49 -8.34 8.28
N VAL A 30 -0.11 -7.49 7.45
CA VAL A 30 -0.94 -7.95 6.33
C VAL A 30 -0.08 -8.41 5.15
N PHE A 31 0.95 -7.63 4.79
CA PHE A 31 1.69 -7.86 3.56
C PHE A 31 3.13 -8.29 3.76
N GLY A 32 3.62 -8.29 4.98
CA GLY A 32 4.98 -8.74 5.25
C GLY A 32 6.08 -7.76 4.90
N TRP A 33 5.74 -6.47 4.72
CA TRP A 33 6.76 -5.47 4.42
C TRP A 33 7.61 -5.21 5.67
N THR A 34 8.84 -4.77 5.45
CA THR A 34 9.73 -4.36 6.54
C THR A 34 9.98 -2.86 6.43
N PHE A 35 10.40 -2.25 7.54
CA PHE A 35 10.46 -0.79 7.62
C PHE A 35 11.75 -0.31 8.26
N VAL A 36 12.19 0.88 7.84
CA VAL A 36 13.30 1.60 8.46
C VAL A 36 12.83 3.01 8.77
N ASP A 37 12.94 3.41 10.03
CA ASP A 37 12.51 4.74 10.46
C ASP A 37 13.56 5.80 10.13
N TYR A 38 13.09 6.95 9.67
CA TYR A 38 13.91 8.14 9.44
C TYR A 38 13.28 9.30 10.20
N GLY A 39 13.35 9.23 11.53
CA GLY A 39 12.70 10.20 12.39
C GLY A 39 11.24 9.85 12.60
N PRO A 40 10.49 10.69 13.34
CA PRO A 40 9.11 10.38 13.70
C PRO A 40 8.11 10.60 12.58
N GLU A 41 8.52 11.25 11.48
CA GLU A 41 7.57 11.66 10.43
C GLU A 41 7.81 10.98 9.10
N TYR A 42 8.76 10.05 9.03
CA TYR A 42 9.01 9.35 7.79
C TYR A 42 9.50 7.93 8.06
N VAL A 43 9.02 6.99 7.27
CA VAL A 43 9.47 5.61 7.31
C VAL A 43 9.59 5.08 5.89
N SER A 44 10.66 4.32 5.60
CA SER A 44 10.78 3.65 4.31
C SER A 44 10.31 2.21 4.45
N PHE A 45 9.85 1.63 3.35
CA PHE A 45 9.46 0.22 3.34
C PHE A 45 10.29 -0.56 2.32
N GLN A 46 10.44 -1.86 2.59
CA GLN A 46 11.10 -2.82 1.71
C GLN A 46 10.23 -4.06 1.63
N GLY A 47 10.45 -4.85 0.60
CA GLY A 47 9.73 -6.12 0.44
C GLY A 47 8.39 -5.98 -0.27
N ALA A 48 8.13 -4.82 -0.86
CA ALA A 48 6.87 -4.57 -1.53
C ALA A 48 6.96 -4.70 -3.06
N GLY A 49 8.14 -5.06 -3.57
CA GLY A 49 8.35 -5.14 -5.01
C GLY A 49 8.98 -3.88 -5.58
N ILE A 50 8.86 -2.77 -4.89
CA ILE A 50 9.51 -1.52 -5.23
C ILE A 50 9.76 -0.81 -3.90
N ASP A 51 10.80 0.00 -3.85
CA ASP A 51 11.10 0.76 -2.64
C ASP A 51 10.16 1.95 -2.52
N GLY A 52 9.96 2.39 -1.29
CA GLY A 52 9.12 3.54 -1.06
C GLY A 52 9.06 3.92 0.40
N GLY A 53 8.12 4.79 0.73
CA GLY A 53 7.97 5.24 2.10
C GLY A 53 6.61 5.87 2.37
N PHE A 54 6.40 6.21 3.63
CA PHE A 54 5.23 6.93 4.10
C PHE A 54 5.71 8.20 4.82
N ILE A 55 5.15 9.34 4.43
CA ILE A 55 5.42 10.60 5.12
C ILE A 55 4.21 10.97 5.96
N LYS A 56 4.45 11.42 7.19
CA LYS A 56 3.34 11.82 8.05
C LYS A 56 2.67 13.07 7.50
N SER A 57 1.34 13.00 7.40
CA SER A 57 0.53 14.10 6.90
C SER A 57 -0.87 13.98 7.46
N GLU A 58 -1.47 15.10 7.83
CA GLU A 58 -2.83 15.10 8.35
C GLU A 58 -3.86 14.81 7.27
N ALA A 59 -3.54 15.08 6.03
CA ALA A 59 -4.43 14.83 4.91
C ALA A 59 -3.60 14.58 3.67
N HIS A 60 -4.09 13.69 2.81
CA HIS A 60 -3.43 13.42 1.54
C HIS A 60 -3.78 14.55 0.57
N PRO A 61 -2.81 15.37 0.15
CA PRO A 61 -3.11 16.53 -0.66
C PRO A 61 -3.65 16.21 -2.04
N GLN A 62 -3.42 14.99 -2.53
CA GLN A 62 -3.88 14.57 -3.84
C GLN A 62 -5.09 13.65 -3.77
N ALA A 63 -5.67 13.45 -2.60
CA ALA A 63 -6.80 12.52 -2.46
C ALA A 63 -7.92 12.88 -3.42
N GLY A 64 -8.33 11.92 -4.24
CA GLY A 64 -9.40 12.12 -5.20
C GLY A 64 -9.05 13.01 -6.38
N LYS A 65 -7.78 13.31 -6.57
CA LYS A 65 -7.32 14.24 -7.60
C LYS A 65 -6.55 13.55 -8.73
N GLY A 66 -6.83 12.27 -8.97
CA GLY A 66 -6.21 11.58 -10.09
C GLY A 66 -4.93 10.87 -9.77
N GLU A 67 -4.61 10.68 -8.49
CA GLU A 67 -3.46 9.87 -8.12
C GLU A 67 -3.65 8.42 -8.59
N PRO A 68 -2.56 7.72 -8.91
CA PRO A 68 -2.67 6.33 -9.37
C PRO A 68 -3.17 5.42 -8.25
N LEU A 69 -3.83 4.34 -8.65
CA LEU A 69 -4.18 3.27 -7.72
C LEU A 69 -3.05 2.26 -7.72
N VAL A 70 -2.47 2.02 -6.56
CA VAL A 70 -1.45 0.99 -6.40
C VAL A 70 -2.14 -0.32 -6.10
N VAL A 71 -1.83 -1.36 -6.87
CA VAL A 71 -2.50 -2.65 -6.75
C VAL A 71 -1.47 -3.71 -6.39
N LEU A 72 -1.75 -4.47 -5.33
CA LEU A 72 -0.94 -5.60 -4.92
C LEU A 72 -1.56 -6.88 -5.47
N TYR A 73 -0.76 -7.94 -5.52
CA TYR A 73 -1.23 -9.26 -5.91
C TYR A 73 -1.38 -10.14 -4.67
N SER A 74 -2.42 -10.95 -4.64
CA SER A 74 -2.60 -11.96 -3.61
C SER A 74 -2.97 -13.29 -4.27
N SER A 75 -2.38 -14.38 -3.80
CA SER A 75 -2.77 -15.71 -4.28
C SER A 75 -4.02 -16.23 -3.56
N ASP A 76 -4.49 -15.48 -2.54
CA ASP A 76 -5.69 -15.85 -1.79
C ASP A 76 -6.41 -14.57 -1.40
N LEU A 77 -7.28 -14.10 -2.27
CA LEU A 77 -7.93 -12.80 -2.12
C LEU A 77 -8.78 -12.73 -0.85
N ALA A 78 -9.50 -13.81 -0.54
CA ALA A 78 -10.36 -13.82 0.64
C ALA A 78 -9.56 -13.73 1.93
N ALA A 79 -8.43 -14.45 2.01
CA ALA A 79 -7.58 -14.41 3.19
C ALA A 79 -6.98 -13.03 3.38
N THR A 80 -6.59 -12.38 2.29
CA THR A 80 -6.03 -11.02 2.37
C THR A 80 -7.09 -10.03 2.84
N GLU A 81 -8.32 -10.16 2.35
CA GLU A 81 -9.39 -9.28 2.81
C GLU A 81 -9.63 -9.42 4.31
N ILE A 82 -9.64 -10.66 4.82
CA ILE A 82 -9.83 -10.91 6.25
C ILE A 82 -8.68 -10.25 7.05
N ALA A 83 -7.45 -10.43 6.60
CA ALA A 83 -6.29 -9.84 7.28
C ALA A 83 -6.37 -8.32 7.33
N ILE A 84 -6.79 -7.70 6.22
CA ILE A 84 -6.96 -6.24 6.16
C ILE A 84 -7.98 -5.78 7.20
N ARG A 85 -9.12 -6.46 7.28
CA ARG A 85 -10.16 -6.08 8.24
C ARG A 85 -9.72 -6.26 9.68
N LEU A 86 -8.98 -7.35 9.96
CA LEU A 86 -8.50 -7.62 11.31
C LEU A 86 -7.48 -6.57 11.78
N GLU A 87 -6.74 -5.98 10.84
CA GLU A 87 -5.74 -4.96 11.20
C GLU A 87 -6.28 -3.54 11.09
N GLY A 88 -7.58 -3.38 11.00
CA GLY A 88 -8.19 -2.06 11.06
C GLY A 88 -8.39 -1.36 9.73
N GLY A 89 -8.12 -2.03 8.63
CA GLY A 89 -8.45 -1.52 7.32
C GLY A 89 -9.92 -1.77 6.98
N GLY A 90 -10.38 -1.18 5.91
CA GLY A 90 -11.75 -1.37 5.45
C GLY A 90 -11.80 -1.60 3.96
N VAL A 91 -12.85 -2.28 3.50
CA VAL A 91 -13.05 -2.48 2.08
C VAL A 91 -13.84 -1.29 1.55
N VAL A 92 -13.25 -0.59 0.58
CA VAL A 92 -13.85 0.60 -0.03
C VAL A 92 -14.67 0.22 -1.26
N VAL A 93 -14.13 -0.70 -2.07
CA VAL A 93 -14.84 -1.24 -3.23
C VAL A 93 -14.84 -2.76 -3.07
N PRO A 94 -16.02 -3.39 -2.95
CA PRO A 94 -16.11 -4.85 -2.79
C PRO A 94 -15.54 -5.57 -4.01
N THR A 95 -15.16 -6.83 -3.81
CA THR A 95 -14.58 -7.64 -4.86
C THR A 95 -15.45 -7.62 -6.12
N PHE A 96 -14.82 -7.38 -7.26
CA PHE A 96 -15.46 -7.39 -8.55
C PHE A 96 -14.56 -8.06 -9.56
N GLU A 97 -15.17 -8.57 -10.64
CA GLU A 97 -14.43 -9.25 -11.70
C GLU A 97 -13.99 -8.26 -12.76
N PHE A 98 -12.84 -8.54 -13.36
CA PHE A 98 -12.33 -7.80 -14.49
C PHE A 98 -11.60 -8.77 -15.42
N PRO A 99 -11.28 -8.38 -16.65
CA PRO A 99 -10.53 -9.27 -17.54
C PRO A 99 -9.16 -9.62 -16.93
N GLY A 100 -9.01 -10.86 -16.52
CA GLY A 100 -7.78 -11.33 -15.88
C GLY A 100 -7.96 -11.82 -14.47
N GLY A 101 -9.07 -11.48 -13.79
CA GLY A 101 -9.25 -11.96 -12.44
C GLY A 101 -10.30 -11.20 -11.66
N ARG A 102 -10.02 -11.05 -10.37
CA ARG A 102 -10.90 -10.34 -9.43
C ARG A 102 -10.06 -9.40 -8.59
N ARG A 103 -10.67 -8.33 -8.11
CA ARG A 103 -9.97 -7.40 -7.20
C ARG A 103 -10.96 -6.68 -6.30
N PHE A 104 -10.44 -6.16 -5.21
CA PHE A 104 -11.16 -5.22 -4.34
C PHE A 104 -10.24 -4.06 -3.99
N HIS A 105 -10.82 -2.99 -3.46
CA HIS A 105 -10.03 -1.86 -3.00
C HIS A 105 -10.24 -1.68 -1.51
N PHE A 106 -9.19 -1.28 -0.81
CA PHE A 106 -9.23 -1.16 0.64
C PHE A 106 -8.63 0.16 1.10
N SER A 107 -9.08 0.60 2.27
CA SER A 107 -8.46 1.69 2.99
C SER A 107 -7.51 1.09 4.02
N ASP A 108 -6.30 1.63 4.13
CA ASP A 108 -5.35 1.17 5.15
C ASP A 108 -5.63 1.79 6.53
N GLY A 109 -6.63 2.67 6.62
CA GLY A 109 -6.99 3.32 7.88
C GLY A 109 -6.12 4.51 8.21
N THR A 110 -5.14 4.85 7.38
CA THR A 110 -4.22 5.96 7.64
C THR A 110 -4.12 6.92 6.45
N GLY A 111 -5.09 6.85 5.53
CA GLY A 111 -5.24 7.84 4.48
C GLY A 111 -5.02 7.34 3.07
N ASN A 112 -4.73 6.05 2.89
CA ASN A 112 -4.48 5.53 1.55
C ASN A 112 -5.51 4.49 1.15
N VAL A 113 -5.80 4.47 -0.15
CA VAL A 113 -6.65 3.44 -0.76
C VAL A 113 -5.81 2.71 -1.79
N LEU A 114 -5.74 1.39 -1.67
CA LEU A 114 -5.01 0.53 -2.59
C LEU A 114 -5.92 -0.59 -3.06
N GLY A 115 -5.49 -1.30 -4.08
CA GLY A 115 -6.21 -2.47 -4.55
C GLY A 115 -5.45 -3.75 -4.30
N VAL A 116 -6.16 -4.87 -4.32
CA VAL A 116 -5.57 -6.20 -4.29
C VAL A 116 -6.28 -7.02 -5.35
N TRP A 117 -5.52 -7.74 -6.17
CA TRP A 117 -6.10 -8.57 -7.21
C TRP A 117 -5.61 -10.01 -7.12
N SER A 118 -6.35 -10.89 -7.74
CA SER A 118 -6.02 -12.30 -7.86
C SER A 118 -6.56 -12.81 -9.19
N GLU A 119 -5.98 -13.88 -9.71
CA GLU A 119 -6.55 -14.57 -10.87
C GLU A 119 -7.93 -15.15 -10.59
#